data_3d5963f1b1b72b3ebbc6668b99ee79f7
#
_entry.id   3d5963f1b1b72b3ebbc6668b99ee79f7
#
_cell.length_a   1.000
_cell.length_b   1.000
_cell.length_c   1.000
_cell.angle_alpha   90.00
_cell.angle_beta   90.00
_cell.angle_gamma   90.00
#
_symmetry.space_group_name_H-M   'P 1'
#
loop_
_entity.id
_entity.type
_entity.pdbx_description
1 polymer ?
#
loop_
_entity_poly.entity_id
_entity_poly.type
_entity_poly.pdbx_seq_one_letter_code
_entity_poly.pdbx_strand_id
1 'polypeptide(L)'
;MAIDLTNELMKELNAYAQDIKDEMEEEAHNVAKKTAKNLKSTSPKKTRDYRKGWRAKKVGTASVVHNATDYQLTHLLEHGHVNRDGSFTAARPHIADAEQEAIEEYLKKVEEAIKG
;
A
#
# COMPACT_ATOMS: atom_id res chain seq x y z
N MET A 1 44.36 -13.07 -24.34
CA MET A 1 43.28 -12.32 -23.67
C MET A 1 41.95 -12.94 -24.06
N ALA A 2 41.15 -13.33 -23.09
CA ALA A 2 39.81 -13.89 -23.32
C ALA A 2 38.73 -12.83 -23.04
N ILE A 3 37.67 -12.85 -23.81
CA ILE A 3 36.51 -11.99 -23.61
C ILE A 3 35.37 -12.87 -23.12
N ASP A 4 34.82 -12.56 -21.94
CA ASP A 4 33.72 -13.30 -21.37
C ASP A 4 32.40 -12.55 -21.58
N LEU A 5 31.77 -12.82 -22.73
CA LEU A 5 30.52 -12.17 -23.11
C LEU A 5 29.35 -12.56 -22.20
N THR A 6 29.37 -13.80 -21.70
CA THR A 6 28.33 -14.28 -20.77
C THR A 6 28.34 -13.47 -19.48
N ASN A 7 29.53 -13.24 -18.92
CA ASN A 7 29.67 -12.46 -17.69
C ASN A 7 29.20 -11.01 -17.87
N GLU A 8 29.55 -10.39 -18.99
CA GLU A 8 29.11 -9.03 -19.30
C GLU A 8 27.57 -8.93 -19.43
N LEU A 9 26.96 -9.91 -20.13
CA LEU A 9 25.52 -9.98 -20.27
C LEU A 9 24.83 -10.12 -18.90
N MET A 10 25.36 -10.99 -18.04
CA MET A 10 24.80 -11.20 -16.69
C MET A 10 24.88 -9.93 -15.84
N LYS A 11 25.97 -9.18 -15.94
CA LYS A 11 26.10 -7.90 -15.24
C LYS A 11 25.03 -6.91 -15.66
N GLU A 12 24.81 -6.78 -16.97
CA GLU A 12 23.81 -5.85 -17.50
C GLU A 12 22.38 -6.29 -17.14
N LEU A 13 22.08 -7.58 -17.19
CA LEU A 13 20.77 -8.10 -16.79
C LEU A 13 20.51 -7.86 -15.31
N ASN A 14 21.51 -8.08 -14.45
CA ASN A 14 21.38 -7.83 -13.02
C ASN A 14 21.18 -6.36 -12.72
N ALA A 15 21.90 -5.47 -13.40
CA ALA A 15 21.74 -4.03 -13.25
C ALA A 15 20.32 -3.58 -13.67
N TYR A 16 19.85 -4.09 -14.82
CA TYR A 16 18.49 -3.80 -15.30
C TYR A 16 17.41 -4.29 -14.32
N ALA A 17 17.57 -5.52 -13.81
CA ALA A 17 16.64 -6.08 -12.85
C ALA A 17 16.62 -5.28 -11.54
N GLN A 18 17.75 -4.79 -11.09
CA GLN A 18 17.84 -3.97 -9.88
C GLN A 18 17.14 -2.62 -10.08
N ASP A 19 17.35 -1.98 -11.24
CA ASP A 19 16.69 -0.72 -11.57
C ASP A 19 15.17 -0.87 -11.58
N ILE A 20 14.64 -1.96 -12.13
CA ILE A 20 13.20 -2.25 -12.13
C ILE A 20 12.69 -2.47 -10.70
N LYS A 21 13.43 -3.21 -9.87
CA LYS A 21 13.05 -3.42 -8.47
C LYS A 21 12.99 -2.11 -7.69
N ASP A 22 14.00 -1.25 -7.88
CA ASP A 22 14.06 0.05 -7.20
C ASP A 22 12.87 0.93 -7.61
N GLU A 23 12.55 0.94 -8.89
CA GLU A 23 11.40 1.68 -9.40
C GLU A 23 10.08 1.14 -8.84
N MET A 24 9.93 -0.19 -8.77
CA MET A 24 8.75 -0.83 -8.19
C MET A 24 8.58 -0.49 -6.71
N GLU A 25 9.67 -0.49 -5.94
CA GLU A 25 9.64 -0.12 -4.52
C GLU A 25 9.23 1.34 -4.34
N GLU A 26 9.76 2.23 -5.17
CA GLU A 26 9.41 3.64 -5.15
C GLU A 26 7.94 3.86 -5.49
N GLU A 27 7.45 3.20 -6.53
CA GLU A 27 6.05 3.31 -6.94
C GLU A 27 5.11 2.73 -5.88
N ALA A 28 5.48 1.62 -5.24
CA ALA A 28 4.71 1.06 -4.14
C ALA A 28 4.58 2.05 -2.98
N HIS A 29 5.67 2.75 -2.65
CA HIS A 29 5.66 3.74 -1.59
C HIS A 29 4.81 4.96 -1.96
N ASN A 30 4.88 5.41 -3.21
CA ASN A 30 4.06 6.53 -3.70
C ASN A 30 2.57 6.18 -3.66
N VAL A 31 2.19 4.98 -4.09
CA VAL A 31 0.81 4.49 -4.01
C VAL A 31 0.37 4.38 -2.55
N ALA A 32 1.23 3.88 -1.66
CA ALA A 32 0.93 3.76 -0.23
C ALA A 32 0.67 5.13 0.41
N LYS A 33 1.47 6.13 0.09
CA LYS A 33 1.26 7.51 0.56
C LYS A 33 -0.07 8.08 0.09
N LYS A 34 -0.39 7.89 -1.19
CA LYS A 34 -1.65 8.34 -1.78
C LYS A 34 -2.83 7.64 -1.13
N THR A 35 -2.73 6.34 -0.89
CA THR A 35 -3.76 5.54 -0.23
C THR A 35 -3.98 6.01 1.20
N ALA A 36 -2.92 6.27 1.97
CA ALA A 36 -3.02 6.81 3.32
C ALA A 36 -3.76 8.16 3.32
N LYS A 37 -3.43 9.03 2.37
CA LYS A 37 -4.10 10.33 2.21
C LYS A 37 -5.58 10.14 1.85
N ASN A 38 -5.88 9.22 0.95
CA ASN A 38 -7.26 8.90 0.55
C ASN A 38 -8.06 8.39 1.74
N LEU A 39 -7.50 7.48 2.54
CA LEU A 39 -8.16 6.94 3.73
C LEU A 39 -8.41 8.02 4.78
N LYS A 40 -7.57 9.03 4.89
CA LYS A 40 -7.82 10.18 5.77
C LYS A 40 -9.11 10.91 5.40
N SER A 41 -9.46 10.97 4.11
CA SER A 41 -10.67 11.64 3.66
C SER A 41 -11.90 10.74 3.60
N THR A 42 -11.72 9.43 3.36
CA THR A 42 -12.83 8.47 3.20
C THR A 42 -13.21 7.74 4.49
N SER A 43 -12.36 7.74 5.51
CA SER A 43 -12.65 7.08 6.79
C SER A 43 -13.82 7.75 7.51
N PRO A 44 -14.57 6.99 8.34
CA PRO A 44 -15.69 7.55 9.10
C PRO A 44 -15.28 8.73 9.97
N LYS A 45 -16.09 9.78 9.98
CA LYS A 45 -15.80 11.06 10.66
C LYS A 45 -15.93 11.03 12.19
N LYS A 46 -16.47 9.96 12.74
CA LYS A 46 -16.89 9.90 14.14
C LYS A 46 -15.73 10.00 15.14
N THR A 47 -14.50 9.63 14.72
CA THR A 47 -13.30 9.83 15.54
C THR A 47 -12.24 10.48 14.67
N ARG A 48 -11.91 11.73 14.97
CA ARG A 48 -10.89 12.49 14.23
C ARG A 48 -9.52 11.82 14.29
N ASP A 49 -9.18 11.22 15.42
CA ASP A 49 -7.89 10.54 15.62
C ASP A 49 -7.73 9.35 14.67
N TYR A 50 -8.80 8.60 14.46
CA TYR A 50 -8.79 7.49 13.51
C TYR A 50 -8.45 7.95 12.09
N ARG A 51 -9.17 8.98 11.60
CA ARG A 51 -8.93 9.51 10.25
C ARG A 51 -7.52 10.03 10.07
N LYS A 52 -6.99 10.74 11.06
CA LYS A 52 -5.65 11.32 11.01
C LYS A 52 -4.55 10.30 11.19
N GLY A 53 -4.88 9.11 11.67
CA GLY A 53 -3.93 8.07 11.99
C GLY A 53 -3.36 7.30 10.82
N TRP A 54 -3.89 7.46 9.62
CA TRP A 54 -3.41 6.72 8.44
C TRP A 54 -2.01 7.17 8.04
N ARG A 55 -1.12 6.19 7.87
CA ARG A 55 0.29 6.41 7.54
C ARG A 55 0.74 5.38 6.52
N ALA A 56 1.69 5.78 5.68
CA ALA A 56 2.44 4.87 4.82
C ALA A 56 3.82 4.67 5.44
N LYS A 57 4.25 3.42 5.58
CA LYS A 57 5.52 3.06 6.21
C LYS A 57 6.25 2.04 5.35
N LYS A 58 7.58 2.21 5.24
CA LYS A 58 8.44 1.19 4.64
C LYS A 58 8.89 0.19 5.71
N VAL A 59 8.72 -1.10 5.42
CA VAL A 59 9.19 -2.20 6.26
C VAL A 59 10.03 -3.09 5.35
N GLY A 60 11.36 -2.95 5.41
CA GLY A 60 12.24 -3.57 4.43
C GLY A 60 11.94 -3.05 3.03
N THR A 61 11.59 -3.92 2.10
CA THR A 61 11.21 -3.56 0.73
C THR A 61 9.70 -3.33 0.57
N ALA A 62 8.91 -3.64 1.59
CA ALA A 62 7.46 -3.50 1.53
C ALA A 62 7.01 -2.09 1.93
N SER A 63 5.94 -1.62 1.28
CA SER A 63 5.25 -0.40 1.67
C SER A 63 3.91 -0.78 2.28
N VAL A 64 3.68 -0.34 3.51
CA VAL A 64 2.50 -0.72 4.29
C VAL A 64 1.69 0.52 4.66
N VAL A 65 0.39 0.45 4.46
CA VAL A 65 -0.56 1.47 4.91
C VAL A 65 -1.20 0.97 6.20
N HIS A 66 -1.08 1.74 7.27
CA HIS A 66 -1.62 1.33 8.57
C HIS A 66 -2.18 2.54 9.33
N ASN A 67 -3.00 2.25 10.32
CA ASN A 67 -3.50 3.29 11.23
C ASN A 67 -2.64 3.30 12.49
N ALA A 68 -1.94 4.43 12.71
CA ALA A 68 -0.98 4.56 13.80
C ALA A 68 -1.60 4.95 15.14
N THR A 69 -2.80 5.52 15.13
CA THR A 69 -3.44 6.05 16.34
C THR A 69 -4.51 5.12 16.92
N ASP A 70 -5.36 4.57 16.06
CA ASP A 70 -6.52 3.77 16.47
C ASP A 70 -6.66 2.50 15.62
N TYR A 71 -5.58 1.74 15.46
CA TYR A 71 -5.58 0.53 14.61
C TYR A 71 -6.65 -0.48 15.02
N GLN A 72 -7.04 -0.52 16.29
CA GLN A 72 -8.06 -1.43 16.80
C GLN A 72 -9.43 -1.17 16.21
N LEU A 73 -9.71 0.07 15.78
CA LEU A 73 -10.98 0.43 15.18
C LEU A 73 -11.12 -0.01 13.73
N THR A 74 -10.02 -0.32 13.05
CA THR A 74 -10.05 -0.69 11.63
C THR A 74 -10.99 -1.85 11.35
N HIS A 75 -10.84 -2.94 12.10
CA HIS A 75 -11.67 -4.13 11.95
C HIS A 75 -13.15 -3.87 12.30
N LEU A 76 -13.38 -3.19 13.42
CA LEU A 76 -14.73 -2.90 13.90
C LEU A 76 -15.49 -2.01 12.92
N LEU A 77 -14.84 -0.99 12.38
CA LEU A 77 -15.47 -0.08 11.42
C LEU A 77 -15.72 -0.74 10.08
N GLU A 78 -14.77 -1.56 9.61
CA GLU A 78 -14.90 -2.22 8.31
C GLU A 78 -16.01 -3.27 8.29
N HIS A 79 -16.18 -4.03 9.38
CA HIS A 79 -17.08 -5.19 9.44
C HIS A 79 -18.30 -5.00 10.35
N GLY A 80 -18.34 -3.92 11.12
CA GLY A 80 -19.37 -3.75 12.14
C GLY A 80 -19.09 -4.57 13.40
N HIS A 81 -19.89 -4.42 14.43
CA HIS A 81 -19.68 -5.12 15.69
C HIS A 81 -20.93 -5.13 16.56
N VAL A 82 -20.98 -6.08 17.49
CA VAL A 82 -22.04 -6.18 18.51
C VAL A 82 -21.67 -5.30 19.71
N ASN A 83 -22.60 -4.47 20.15
CA ASN A 83 -22.42 -3.60 21.32
C ASN A 83 -22.72 -4.36 22.61
N ARG A 84 -22.35 -3.77 23.77
CA ARG A 84 -22.58 -4.38 25.09
C ARG A 84 -24.06 -4.66 25.37
N ASP A 85 -24.95 -3.81 24.86
CA ASP A 85 -26.40 -3.94 25.08
C ASP A 85 -27.06 -4.96 24.13
N GLY A 86 -26.27 -5.63 23.28
CA GLY A 86 -26.76 -6.60 22.30
C GLY A 86 -27.14 -6.01 20.95
N SER A 87 -27.14 -4.68 20.81
CA SER A 87 -27.37 -4.05 19.51
C SER A 87 -26.18 -4.20 18.61
N PHE A 88 -26.38 -4.02 17.30
CA PHE A 88 -25.34 -4.15 16.31
C PHE A 88 -25.02 -2.78 15.68
N THR A 89 -23.73 -2.42 15.66
CA THR A 89 -23.28 -1.25 14.92
C THR A 89 -22.90 -1.68 13.50
N ALA A 90 -23.60 -1.09 12.52
CA ALA A 90 -23.41 -1.44 11.12
C ALA A 90 -21.98 -1.15 10.64
N ALA A 91 -21.50 -1.96 9.71
CA ALA A 91 -20.22 -1.77 9.06
C ALA A 91 -20.17 -0.45 8.29
N ARG A 92 -19.00 0.17 8.27
CA ARG A 92 -18.70 1.34 7.43
C ARG A 92 -17.46 1.03 6.62
N PRO A 93 -17.59 0.21 5.55
CA PRO A 93 -16.45 -0.20 4.75
C PRO A 93 -15.76 1.01 4.10
N HIS A 94 -14.46 1.06 4.20
CA HIS A 94 -13.63 2.11 3.60
C HIS A 94 -12.25 1.59 3.22
N ILE A 95 -11.82 0.49 3.85
CA ILE A 95 -10.48 -0.09 3.63
C ILE A 95 -10.46 -0.95 2.37
N ALA A 96 -11.49 -1.78 2.15
CA ALA A 96 -11.53 -2.68 1.00
C ALA A 96 -11.48 -1.91 -0.33
N ASP A 97 -12.23 -0.82 -0.45
CA ASP A 97 -12.23 0.00 -1.66
C ASP A 97 -10.87 0.68 -1.87
N ALA A 98 -10.28 1.23 -0.80
CA ALA A 98 -8.97 1.86 -0.86
C ALA A 98 -7.88 0.86 -1.24
N GLU A 99 -7.95 -0.37 -0.70
CA GLU A 99 -7.04 -1.45 -1.04
C GLU A 99 -7.15 -1.82 -2.51
N GLN A 100 -8.36 -1.97 -3.02
CA GLN A 100 -8.59 -2.33 -4.43
C GLN A 100 -8.05 -1.25 -5.37
N GLU A 101 -8.33 0.01 -5.09
CA GLU A 101 -7.80 1.13 -5.88
C GLU A 101 -6.28 1.17 -5.85
N ALA A 102 -5.68 0.95 -4.68
CA ALA A 102 -4.23 0.94 -4.52
C ALA A 102 -3.59 -0.18 -5.34
N ILE A 103 -4.16 -1.38 -5.29
CA ILE A 103 -3.66 -2.54 -6.04
C ILE A 103 -3.74 -2.27 -7.54
N GLU A 104 -4.86 -1.78 -8.04
CA GLU A 104 -5.04 -1.48 -9.45
C GLU A 104 -4.05 -0.42 -9.94
N GLU A 105 -3.88 0.66 -9.18
CA GLU A 105 -2.95 1.72 -9.52
C GLU A 105 -1.51 1.21 -9.52
N TYR A 106 -1.12 0.43 -8.51
CA TYR A 106 0.23 -0.12 -8.41
C TYR A 106 0.54 -1.05 -9.57
N LEU A 107 -0.38 -1.97 -9.89
CA LEU A 107 -0.19 -2.90 -11.01
C LEU A 107 -0.04 -2.17 -12.34
N LYS A 108 -0.80 -1.11 -12.54
CA LYS A 108 -0.69 -0.28 -13.74
C LYS A 108 0.68 0.39 -13.85
N LYS A 109 1.18 0.93 -12.74
CA LYS A 109 2.50 1.58 -12.70
C LYS A 109 3.63 0.59 -12.89
N VAL A 110 3.53 -0.61 -12.34
CA VAL A 110 4.51 -1.69 -12.55
C VAL A 110 4.52 -2.08 -14.03
N GLU A 111 3.36 -2.23 -14.65
CA GLU A 111 3.26 -2.56 -16.06
C GLU A 111 3.91 -1.49 -16.94
N GLU A 112 3.68 -0.22 -16.65
CA GLU A 112 4.30 0.90 -17.35
C GLU A 112 5.82 0.89 -17.19
N ALA A 113 6.33 0.59 -15.99
CA ALA A 113 7.76 0.51 -15.74
C ALA A 113 8.43 -0.62 -16.51
N ILE A 114 7.78 -1.78 -16.62
CA ILE A 114 8.29 -2.93 -17.37
C ILE A 114 8.31 -2.65 -18.87
N LYS A 115 7.28 -2.01 -19.38
CA LYS A 115 7.17 -1.66 -20.81
C LYS A 115 8.05 -0.49 -21.22
N GLY A 116 8.31 0.39 -20.27
CA GLY A 116 8.96 1.66 -20.42
C GLY A 116 10.34 1.70 -20.88
#